data_d37146b2ad1df61c298578b3f3afeac5
#
_entry.id   d37146b2ad1df61c298578b3f3afeac5
#
_cell.length_a   1.000
_cell.length_b   1.000
_cell.length_c   1.000
_cell.angle_alpha   90.00
_cell.angle_beta   90.00
_cell.angle_gamma   90.00
#
_symmetry.space_group_name_H-M   'P 1'
#
loop_
_entity.id
_entity.type
_entity.pdbx_description
1 polymer ?
#
loop_
_entity_poly.entity_id
_entity_poly.type
_entity_poly.pdbx_seq_one_letter_code
_entity_poly.pdbx_strand_id
1 'polypeptide(L)'
;AALIPQSQTIASFDIDIAFRFKGRSWKRQLASAIRFPKTLFARFAVLFGGNDPFDPEKTIFPFLQKHEIASRVFWLCSKKVKGVNRQVKRSFLPFKETIKKCETISPIGLHPSFSLHPKETWSEEKTWLESSLNKVITDSRQHFVHLVFPQTYQELIQMGIQHDWSMGYAERFGFRAGTAFDFNWFDLSTNKPTGLVVHPFCIMDVTAKNYLKLTPEAAIDVGRSLQEMVFLFGGNFTFIAHNESLSESAGWNGWTKVFDSWANNPLEKQRYKTLKN
;
A
#
# COMPACT_ATOMS: atom_id res chain seq x y z
N ALA A 1 -13.05 11.64 -33.01
CA ALA A 1 -13.36 11.36 -31.61
C ALA A 1 -12.03 11.29 -30.85
N ALA A 2 -11.84 12.12 -29.84
CA ALA A 2 -10.68 11.99 -28.94
C ALA A 2 -10.78 10.62 -28.27
N LEU A 3 -9.71 9.82 -28.36
CA LEU A 3 -9.63 8.56 -27.63
C LEU A 3 -9.56 8.92 -26.14
N ILE A 4 -10.67 8.67 -25.41
CA ILE A 4 -10.66 8.77 -23.94
C ILE A 4 -9.66 7.69 -23.48
N PRO A 5 -8.60 8.05 -22.71
CA PRO A 5 -7.64 7.07 -22.20
C PRO A 5 -8.37 5.95 -21.46
N GLN A 6 -7.90 4.72 -21.60
CA GLN A 6 -8.49 3.59 -20.88
C GLN A 6 -8.28 3.82 -19.37
N SER A 7 -9.40 3.85 -18.65
CA SER A 7 -9.37 3.90 -17.19
C SER A 7 -9.17 2.52 -16.61
N GLN A 8 -8.41 2.42 -15.52
CA GLN A 8 -8.21 1.16 -14.82
C GLN A 8 -8.34 1.33 -13.30
N THR A 9 -8.68 0.24 -12.63
CA THR A 9 -8.60 0.14 -11.17
C THR A 9 -7.24 -0.43 -10.78
N ILE A 10 -6.57 0.23 -9.84
CA ILE A 10 -5.27 -0.20 -9.30
C ILE A 10 -5.40 -0.40 -7.80
N ALA A 11 -5.15 -1.62 -7.33
CA ALA A 11 -5.02 -1.91 -5.91
C ALA A 11 -3.58 -1.69 -5.46
N SER A 12 -3.37 -0.89 -4.45
CA SER A 12 -2.04 -0.73 -3.88
C SER A 12 -2.05 -0.99 -2.38
N PHE A 13 -1.02 -1.69 -1.90
CA PHE A 13 -0.97 -2.19 -0.54
C PHE A 13 0.29 -1.72 0.17
N ASP A 14 0.14 -1.23 1.41
CA ASP A 14 1.25 -0.84 2.26
C ASP A 14 1.41 -1.88 3.38
N ILE A 15 2.62 -2.44 3.49
CA ILE A 15 2.97 -3.45 4.50
C ILE A 15 3.80 -2.77 5.59
N ASP A 16 3.11 -2.08 6.49
CA ASP A 16 3.75 -1.41 7.64
C ASP A 16 4.23 -2.42 8.67
N ILE A 17 3.46 -3.47 8.90
CA ILE A 17 3.77 -4.54 9.83
C ILE A 17 3.36 -5.87 9.20
N ALA A 18 4.31 -6.62 8.66
CA ALA A 18 4.01 -7.88 7.97
C ALA A 18 3.31 -8.93 8.87
N PHE A 19 3.60 -8.93 10.17
CA PHE A 19 3.02 -9.90 11.11
C PHE A 19 2.62 -9.23 12.43
N ARG A 20 1.42 -9.54 12.90
CA ARG A 20 0.90 -9.01 14.18
C ARG A 20 1.62 -9.63 15.38
N PHE A 21 1.88 -10.92 15.34
CA PHE A 21 2.42 -11.70 16.46
C PHE A 21 3.75 -12.38 16.13
N LYS A 22 3.92 -12.96 14.94
CA LYS A 22 5.16 -13.63 14.51
C LYS A 22 6.35 -12.68 14.51
N GLY A 23 7.56 -13.21 14.64
CA GLY A 23 8.82 -12.44 14.56
C GLY A 23 9.09 -11.46 15.69
N ARG A 24 8.28 -11.44 16.75
CA ARG A 24 8.45 -10.58 17.93
C ARG A 24 9.16 -11.32 19.06
N SER A 25 10.02 -10.61 19.83
CA SER A 25 10.64 -11.21 21.00
C SER A 25 9.61 -11.62 22.06
N TRP A 26 9.90 -12.66 22.84
CA TRP A 26 9.01 -13.17 23.87
C TRP A 26 8.64 -12.11 24.92
N LYS A 27 9.58 -11.23 25.31
CA LYS A 27 9.32 -10.09 26.24
C LYS A 27 8.24 -9.15 25.68
N ARG A 28 8.29 -8.85 24.39
CA ARG A 28 7.28 -8.01 23.72
C ARG A 28 5.94 -8.73 23.57
N GLN A 29 5.98 -10.03 23.33
CA GLN A 29 4.75 -10.86 23.30
C GLN A 29 4.05 -10.80 24.64
N LEU A 30 4.79 -11.00 25.75
CA LEU A 30 4.24 -10.99 27.11
C LEU A 30 3.69 -9.59 27.47
N ALA A 31 4.48 -8.54 27.30
CA ALA A 31 4.04 -7.17 27.60
C ALA A 31 2.79 -6.76 26.78
N SER A 32 2.74 -7.18 25.53
CA SER A 32 1.58 -6.93 24.68
C SER A 32 0.37 -7.80 25.02
N ALA A 33 0.59 -9.01 25.55
CA ALA A 33 -0.48 -9.89 26.04
C ALA A 33 -1.16 -9.32 27.28
N ILE A 34 -0.37 -8.80 28.23
CA ILE A 34 -0.86 -8.11 29.42
C ILE A 34 -1.68 -6.86 29.04
N ARG A 35 -1.16 -6.05 28.10
CA ARG A 35 -1.84 -4.83 27.66
C ARG A 35 -3.14 -5.09 26.86
N PHE A 36 -3.20 -6.21 26.12
CA PHE A 36 -4.30 -6.57 25.24
C PHE A 36 -4.76 -8.02 25.50
N PRO A 37 -5.38 -8.33 26.66
CA PRO A 37 -5.73 -9.70 27.05
C PRO A 37 -6.70 -10.37 26.08
N LYS A 38 -7.57 -9.63 25.42
CA LYS A 38 -8.48 -10.15 24.37
C LYS A 38 -7.77 -10.81 23.20
N THR A 39 -6.46 -10.58 23.03
CA THR A 39 -5.66 -11.19 21.95
C THR A 39 -4.98 -12.50 22.35
N LEU A 40 -5.12 -12.96 23.58
CA LEU A 40 -4.43 -14.15 24.10
C LEU A 40 -4.71 -15.39 23.28
N PHE A 41 -5.98 -15.66 22.97
CA PHE A 41 -6.37 -16.82 22.15
C PHE A 41 -5.70 -16.79 20.76
N ALA A 42 -5.76 -15.65 20.07
CA ALA A 42 -5.12 -15.49 18.76
C ALA A 42 -3.59 -15.67 18.82
N ARG A 43 -2.95 -15.21 19.92
CA ARG A 43 -1.52 -15.42 20.14
C ARG A 43 -1.16 -16.88 20.33
N PHE A 44 -1.92 -17.59 21.17
CA PHE A 44 -1.73 -19.02 21.35
C PHE A 44 -1.93 -19.77 20.04
N ALA A 45 -3.00 -19.49 19.29
CA ALA A 45 -3.22 -20.10 17.99
C ALA A 45 -2.01 -19.92 17.05
N VAL A 46 -1.45 -18.70 16.97
CA VAL A 46 -0.26 -18.42 16.15
C VAL A 46 1.00 -19.13 16.66
N LEU A 47 1.19 -19.27 17.97
CA LEU A 47 2.31 -20.03 18.56
C LEU A 47 2.26 -21.51 18.22
N PHE A 48 1.06 -22.09 18.10
CA PHE A 48 0.85 -23.49 17.72
C PHE A 48 0.65 -23.69 16.21
N GLY A 49 1.18 -22.80 15.38
CA GLY A 49 1.17 -22.94 13.91
C GLY A 49 -0.04 -22.34 13.20
N GLY A 50 -0.93 -21.66 13.91
CA GLY A 50 -2.05 -20.95 13.31
C GLY A 50 -1.61 -19.70 12.49
N ASN A 51 -2.53 -19.18 11.71
CA ASN A 51 -2.30 -18.02 10.86
C ASN A 51 -2.12 -16.74 11.67
N ASP A 52 -1.11 -15.94 11.33
CA ASP A 52 -0.98 -14.58 11.84
C ASP A 52 -2.02 -13.69 11.15
N PRO A 53 -2.82 -12.90 11.89
CA PRO A 53 -3.88 -12.10 11.27
C PRO A 53 -3.40 -11.10 10.22
N PHE A 54 -2.16 -10.61 10.32
CA PHE A 54 -1.63 -9.61 9.38
C PHE A 54 -0.78 -10.24 8.26
N ASP A 55 -0.62 -11.55 8.26
CA ASP A 55 0.19 -12.27 7.26
C ASP A 55 -0.29 -11.94 5.84
N PRO A 56 0.55 -11.29 4.99
CA PRO A 56 0.16 -10.94 3.62
C PRO A 56 -0.25 -12.14 2.77
N GLU A 57 0.29 -13.33 3.06
CA GLU A 57 -0.10 -14.58 2.39
C GLU A 57 -1.56 -14.99 2.72
N LYS A 58 -2.15 -14.44 3.79
CA LYS A 58 -3.52 -14.73 4.24
C LYS A 58 -4.49 -13.56 4.03
N THR A 59 -3.96 -12.39 3.69
CA THR A 59 -4.74 -11.17 3.50
C THR A 59 -4.67 -10.70 2.04
N ILE A 60 -3.52 -10.23 1.60
CA ILE A 60 -3.35 -9.60 0.27
C ILE A 60 -3.34 -10.64 -0.86
N PHE A 61 -2.63 -11.76 -0.72
CA PHE A 61 -2.50 -12.72 -1.81
C PHE A 61 -3.84 -13.31 -2.25
N PRO A 62 -4.72 -13.78 -1.34
CA PRO A 62 -6.05 -14.24 -1.74
C PRO A 62 -6.89 -13.15 -2.39
N PHE A 63 -6.76 -11.89 -1.92
CA PHE A 63 -7.45 -10.76 -2.50
C PHE A 63 -7.00 -10.52 -3.96
N LEU A 64 -5.70 -10.49 -4.22
CA LEU A 64 -5.15 -10.28 -5.56
C LEU A 64 -5.52 -11.42 -6.52
N GLN A 65 -5.49 -12.66 -6.05
CA GLN A 65 -5.91 -13.83 -6.82
C GLN A 65 -7.40 -13.80 -7.18
N LYS A 66 -8.23 -13.30 -6.27
CA LYS A 66 -9.68 -13.18 -6.48
C LYS A 66 -10.05 -12.13 -7.52
N HIS A 67 -9.36 -11.00 -7.53
CA HIS A 67 -9.79 -9.83 -8.32
C HIS A 67 -9.05 -9.66 -9.65
N GLU A 68 -7.85 -10.23 -9.79
CA GLU A 68 -7.03 -10.18 -11.01
C GLU A 68 -6.84 -8.75 -11.57
N ILE A 69 -6.72 -7.75 -10.68
CA ILE A 69 -6.54 -6.34 -11.03
C ILE A 69 -5.09 -5.89 -10.98
N ALA A 70 -4.78 -4.81 -11.68
CA ALA A 70 -3.47 -4.17 -11.57
C ALA A 70 -3.15 -3.84 -10.11
N SER A 71 -1.93 -4.14 -9.68
CA SER A 71 -1.56 -3.98 -8.27
C SER A 71 -0.12 -3.55 -8.06
N ARG A 72 0.15 -3.03 -6.83
CA ARG A 72 1.49 -2.72 -6.29
C ARG A 72 1.50 -3.02 -4.80
N VAL A 73 2.61 -3.55 -4.30
CA VAL A 73 2.78 -3.82 -2.86
C VAL A 73 4.06 -3.15 -2.36
N PHE A 74 3.92 -2.25 -1.40
CA PHE A 74 5.02 -1.46 -0.84
C PHE A 74 5.41 -2.00 0.53
N TRP A 75 6.69 -2.28 0.71
CA TRP A 75 7.21 -2.93 1.91
C TRP A 75 8.04 -1.97 2.76
N LEU A 76 7.60 -1.75 4.00
CA LEU A 76 8.40 -1.07 5.01
C LEU A 76 9.54 -1.99 5.44
N CYS A 77 10.75 -1.63 5.05
CA CYS A 77 11.96 -2.42 5.30
C CYS A 77 12.83 -1.85 6.43
N SER A 78 12.21 -1.23 7.44
CA SER A 78 12.91 -0.61 8.56
C SER A 78 13.65 -1.62 9.43
N LYS A 79 14.83 -1.23 9.94
CA LYS A 79 15.52 -1.94 11.04
C LYS A 79 14.84 -1.75 12.39
N LYS A 80 13.98 -0.73 12.51
CA LYS A 80 13.32 -0.38 13.78
C LYS A 80 12.21 -1.37 14.08
N VAL A 81 12.23 -1.96 15.26
CA VAL A 81 11.19 -2.86 15.74
C VAL A 81 10.19 -2.18 16.69
N LYS A 82 10.37 -0.86 16.93
CA LYS A 82 9.52 -0.02 17.79
C LYS A 82 9.25 1.33 17.11
N GLY A 83 8.25 2.05 17.62
CA GLY A 83 7.87 3.37 17.11
C GLY A 83 7.04 3.29 15.83
N VAL A 84 6.97 4.40 15.12
CA VAL A 84 6.13 4.58 13.92
C VAL A 84 6.59 3.72 12.73
N ASN A 85 7.90 3.50 12.60
CA ASN A 85 8.50 2.67 11.55
C ASN A 85 8.74 1.22 12.02
N ARG A 86 7.94 0.71 12.96
CA ARG A 86 8.16 -0.63 13.48
C ARG A 86 7.86 -1.70 12.43
N GLN A 87 8.77 -2.65 12.29
CA GLN A 87 8.60 -3.84 11.47
C GLN A 87 9.13 -5.06 12.24
N VAL A 88 8.88 -6.27 11.78
CA VAL A 88 9.58 -7.45 12.26
C VAL A 88 11.07 -7.36 11.88
N LYS A 89 11.93 -8.08 12.60
CA LYS A 89 13.37 -8.07 12.28
C LYS A 89 13.61 -8.56 10.86
N ARG A 90 14.49 -7.90 10.11
CA ARG A 90 14.92 -8.32 8.77
C ARG A 90 15.56 -9.71 8.73
N SER A 91 16.10 -10.20 9.86
CA SER A 91 16.63 -11.56 10.00
C SER A 91 15.53 -12.62 10.24
N PHE A 92 14.27 -12.23 10.37
CA PHE A 92 13.17 -13.17 10.49
C PHE A 92 12.86 -13.77 9.14
N LEU A 93 13.22 -15.05 8.95
CA LEU A 93 13.16 -15.73 7.66
C LEU A 93 11.79 -15.65 6.97
N PRO A 94 10.65 -15.89 7.66
CA PRO A 94 9.34 -15.78 7.02
C PRO A 94 9.07 -14.39 6.42
N PHE A 95 9.64 -13.32 6.98
CA PHE A 95 9.49 -11.97 6.41
C PHE A 95 10.11 -11.88 5.00
N LYS A 96 11.34 -12.39 4.83
CA LYS A 96 11.99 -12.42 3.52
C LYS A 96 11.27 -13.34 2.54
N GLU A 97 10.82 -14.50 3.00
CA GLU A 97 10.10 -15.48 2.18
C GLU A 97 8.78 -14.90 1.68
N THR A 98 8.01 -14.22 2.54
CA THR A 98 6.76 -13.57 2.15
C THR A 98 6.99 -12.46 1.13
N ILE A 99 8.07 -11.66 1.27
CA ILE A 99 8.44 -10.65 0.25
C ILE A 99 8.73 -11.33 -1.09
N LYS A 100 9.53 -12.40 -1.12
CA LYS A 100 9.84 -13.14 -2.36
C LYS A 100 8.60 -13.75 -3.01
N LYS A 101 7.69 -14.31 -2.23
CA LYS A 101 6.42 -14.83 -2.74
C LYS A 101 5.54 -13.71 -3.28
N CYS A 102 5.49 -12.56 -2.60
CA CYS A 102 4.72 -11.41 -3.06
C CYS A 102 5.18 -10.94 -4.44
N GLU A 103 6.49 -10.92 -4.69
CA GLU A 103 7.07 -10.50 -5.98
C GLU A 103 6.60 -11.37 -7.15
N THR A 104 6.25 -12.63 -6.92
CA THR A 104 5.69 -13.51 -7.97
C THR A 104 4.22 -13.25 -8.28
N ILE A 105 3.53 -12.45 -7.45
CA ILE A 105 2.09 -12.18 -7.56
C ILE A 105 1.83 -10.73 -7.99
N SER A 106 2.62 -9.79 -7.47
CA SER A 106 2.46 -8.35 -7.70
C SER A 106 3.81 -7.65 -7.71
N PRO A 107 4.01 -6.64 -8.56
CA PRO A 107 5.21 -5.81 -8.49
C PRO A 107 5.38 -5.18 -7.09
N ILE A 108 6.63 -5.16 -6.63
CA ILE A 108 7.02 -4.69 -5.31
C ILE A 108 7.68 -3.32 -5.39
N GLY A 109 7.34 -2.45 -4.45
CA GLY A 109 8.00 -1.17 -4.21
C GLY A 109 8.54 -1.04 -2.79
N LEU A 110 9.39 -0.04 -2.61
CA LEU A 110 9.86 0.38 -1.30
C LEU A 110 8.79 1.24 -0.60
N HIS A 111 8.56 0.99 0.70
CA HIS A 111 7.83 1.89 1.60
C HIS A 111 8.85 2.59 2.51
N PRO A 112 9.44 3.73 2.08
CA PRO A 112 10.52 4.37 2.83
C PRO A 112 10.07 4.80 4.21
N SER A 113 10.87 4.49 5.24
CA SER A 113 10.62 4.89 6.63
C SER A 113 10.53 6.39 6.79
N PHE A 114 9.62 6.84 7.64
CA PHE A 114 9.65 8.23 8.12
C PHE A 114 10.97 8.48 8.89
N SER A 115 11.80 9.41 8.41
CA SER A 115 13.14 9.67 8.94
C SER A 115 13.50 11.15 8.89
N LEU A 116 14.28 11.60 9.88
CA LEU A 116 14.93 12.92 9.88
C LEU A 116 16.19 12.93 8.98
N HIS A 117 16.70 11.77 8.63
CA HIS A 117 17.84 11.56 7.73
C HIS A 117 17.38 10.62 6.60
N PRO A 118 16.53 11.11 5.67
CA PRO A 118 15.87 10.25 4.70
C PRO A 118 16.86 9.55 3.77
N LYS A 119 17.84 10.27 3.22
CA LYS A 119 18.77 9.76 2.22
C LYS A 119 19.47 8.47 2.65
N GLU A 120 20.14 8.47 3.79
CA GLU A 120 20.88 7.30 4.30
C GLU A 120 19.92 6.17 4.68
N THR A 121 18.79 6.51 5.32
CA THR A 121 17.80 5.52 5.76
C THR A 121 17.15 4.82 4.59
N TRP A 122 16.66 5.57 3.60
CA TRP A 122 15.95 5.02 2.45
C TRP A 122 16.88 4.24 1.52
N SER A 123 18.10 4.72 1.29
CA SER A 123 19.11 4.01 0.48
C SER A 123 19.46 2.65 1.10
N GLU A 124 19.58 2.59 2.42
CA GLU A 124 19.86 1.36 3.14
C GLU A 124 18.66 0.37 3.11
N GLU A 125 17.44 0.89 3.26
CA GLU A 125 16.22 0.11 3.15
C GLU A 125 16.03 -0.46 1.73
N LYS A 126 16.27 0.35 0.70
CA LYS A 126 16.25 -0.06 -0.70
C LYS A 126 17.28 -1.15 -0.98
N THR A 127 18.55 -0.92 -0.61
CA THR A 127 19.61 -1.90 -0.79
C THR A 127 19.30 -3.26 -0.13
N TRP A 128 18.71 -3.22 1.06
CA TRP A 128 18.31 -4.45 1.74
C TRP A 128 17.18 -5.17 0.99
N LEU A 129 16.18 -4.45 0.49
CA LEU A 129 15.07 -5.03 -0.27
C LEU A 129 15.57 -5.62 -1.60
N GLU A 130 16.40 -4.88 -2.35
CA GLU A 130 17.02 -5.32 -3.59
C GLU A 130 17.87 -6.58 -3.41
N SER A 131 18.73 -6.61 -2.38
CA SER A 131 19.54 -7.78 -2.07
C SER A 131 18.71 -8.99 -1.63
N SER A 132 17.55 -8.76 -1.02
CA SER A 132 16.63 -9.83 -0.63
C SER A 132 15.93 -10.47 -1.82
N LEU A 133 15.67 -9.69 -2.88
CA LEU A 133 14.98 -10.11 -4.11
C LEU A 133 15.92 -10.43 -5.28
N ASN A 134 17.17 -10.00 -5.20
CA ASN A 134 18.11 -9.97 -6.32
C ASN A 134 17.53 -9.21 -7.53
N LYS A 135 16.92 -8.05 -7.28
CA LYS A 135 16.20 -7.24 -8.26
C LYS A 135 16.30 -5.76 -7.92
N VAL A 136 16.39 -4.91 -8.94
CA VAL A 136 16.33 -3.46 -8.77
C VAL A 136 14.91 -3.04 -8.42
N ILE A 137 14.77 -2.14 -7.44
CA ILE A 137 13.50 -1.57 -7.01
C ILE A 137 13.40 -0.14 -7.56
N THR A 138 12.37 0.10 -8.35
CA THR A 138 12.11 1.37 -9.03
C THR A 138 10.86 2.09 -8.55
N ASP A 139 10.03 1.43 -7.77
CA ASP A 139 8.77 1.96 -7.25
C ASP A 139 8.89 2.32 -5.77
N SER A 140 8.27 3.43 -5.35
CA SER A 140 8.19 3.82 -3.95
C SER A 140 6.85 4.42 -3.57
N ARG A 141 6.50 4.28 -2.28
CA ARG A 141 5.44 5.01 -1.60
C ARG A 141 5.89 5.41 -0.21
N GLN A 142 5.88 6.70 0.08
CA GLN A 142 6.32 7.24 1.36
C GLN A 142 5.42 6.80 2.52
N HIS A 143 6.01 6.33 3.60
CA HIS A 143 5.27 6.06 4.84
C HIS A 143 4.55 7.33 5.32
N PHE A 144 3.28 7.20 5.71
CA PHE A 144 2.35 8.32 5.98
C PHE A 144 2.08 9.23 4.78
N VAL A 145 2.38 8.80 3.56
CA VAL A 145 2.33 9.63 2.34
C VAL A 145 3.00 10.99 2.52
N HIS A 146 4.08 11.01 3.33
CA HIS A 146 4.76 12.22 3.74
C HIS A 146 5.70 12.71 2.63
N LEU A 147 5.34 13.82 2.01
CA LEU A 147 6.11 14.46 0.94
C LEU A 147 6.55 15.85 1.35
N VAL A 148 7.85 16.12 1.27
CA VAL A 148 8.47 17.43 1.41
C VAL A 148 9.04 17.83 0.05
N PHE A 149 8.43 18.84 -0.59
CA PHE A 149 8.85 19.29 -1.91
C PHE A 149 9.93 20.38 -1.85
N PRO A 150 10.91 20.34 -2.76
CA PRO A 150 11.17 19.34 -3.81
C PRO A 150 11.97 18.12 -3.29
N GLN A 151 12.43 18.16 -2.05
CA GLN A 151 13.48 17.31 -1.48
C GLN A 151 13.16 15.81 -1.60
N THR A 152 11.92 15.39 -1.24
CA THR A 152 11.55 13.98 -1.30
C THR A 152 11.75 13.40 -2.69
N TYR A 153 11.28 14.09 -3.74
CA TYR A 153 11.37 13.59 -5.09
C TYR A 153 12.79 13.64 -5.65
N GLN A 154 13.56 14.66 -5.29
CA GLN A 154 14.98 14.73 -5.65
C GLN A 154 15.77 13.57 -5.05
N GLU A 155 15.52 13.21 -3.79
CA GLU A 155 16.16 12.07 -3.14
C GLU A 155 15.74 10.74 -3.77
N LEU A 156 14.47 10.56 -4.08
CA LEU A 156 13.98 9.36 -4.76
C LEU A 156 14.65 9.17 -6.12
N ILE A 157 14.78 10.26 -6.92
CA ILE A 157 15.48 10.23 -8.20
C ILE A 157 16.95 9.85 -8.01
N GLN A 158 17.65 10.44 -7.04
CA GLN A 158 19.06 10.11 -6.75
C GLN A 158 19.23 8.64 -6.35
N MET A 159 18.22 8.03 -5.74
CA MET A 159 18.19 6.60 -5.39
C MET A 159 17.83 5.68 -6.58
N GLY A 160 17.53 6.24 -7.76
CA GLY A 160 17.10 5.48 -8.93
C GLY A 160 15.65 5.01 -8.88
N ILE A 161 14.80 5.65 -8.06
CA ILE A 161 13.36 5.45 -8.10
C ILE A 161 12.80 6.15 -9.34
N GLN A 162 11.95 5.47 -10.08
CA GLN A 162 11.33 5.92 -11.31
C GLN A 162 9.82 6.17 -11.18
N HIS A 163 9.19 5.55 -10.16
CA HIS A 163 7.74 5.57 -9.95
C HIS A 163 7.43 5.91 -8.49
N ASP A 164 6.74 7.03 -8.26
CA ASP A 164 6.23 7.39 -6.93
C ASP A 164 4.72 7.26 -6.85
N TRP A 165 4.23 6.62 -5.79
CA TRP A 165 2.82 6.32 -5.55
C TRP A 165 2.27 7.06 -4.33
N SER A 166 2.95 8.14 -3.88
CA SER A 166 2.61 8.87 -2.65
C SER A 166 1.66 10.05 -2.87
N MET A 167 1.32 10.38 -4.13
CA MET A 167 0.58 11.59 -4.46
C MET A 167 -0.92 11.45 -4.17
N GLY A 168 -1.29 11.60 -2.92
CA GLY A 168 -2.66 11.63 -2.43
C GLY A 168 -2.73 12.25 -1.04
N TYR A 169 -3.90 12.27 -0.44
CA TYR A 169 -4.13 12.80 0.89
C TYR A 169 -4.24 11.67 1.93
N ALA A 170 -3.69 11.90 3.12
CA ALA A 170 -3.86 10.99 4.23
C ALA A 170 -5.24 11.15 4.91
N GLU A 171 -5.73 12.38 5.03
CA GLU A 171 -6.89 12.72 5.85
C GLU A 171 -8.20 12.93 5.06
N ARG A 172 -8.15 12.90 3.71
CA ARG A 172 -9.33 13.11 2.84
C ARG A 172 -9.24 12.29 1.56
N PHE A 173 -10.35 12.16 0.87
CA PHE A 173 -10.39 11.55 -0.46
C PHE A 173 -10.15 12.58 -1.56
N GLY A 174 -9.86 12.09 -2.77
CA GLY A 174 -9.62 12.88 -3.96
C GLY A 174 -8.14 12.97 -4.33
N PHE A 175 -7.85 13.60 -5.45
CA PHE A 175 -6.53 13.66 -6.04
C PHE A 175 -5.76 14.90 -5.58
N ARG A 176 -4.66 14.69 -4.84
CA ARG A 176 -3.82 15.79 -4.32
C ARG A 176 -3.17 16.63 -5.43
N ALA A 177 -2.87 16.00 -6.57
CA ALA A 177 -2.34 16.69 -7.74
C ALA A 177 -3.43 17.24 -8.68
N GLY A 178 -4.72 17.12 -8.32
CA GLY A 178 -5.84 17.56 -9.18
C GLY A 178 -6.05 16.72 -10.44
N THR A 179 -5.39 15.57 -10.55
CA THR A 179 -5.48 14.66 -11.71
C THR A 179 -5.50 13.20 -11.30
N ALA A 180 -6.24 12.38 -12.06
CA ALA A 180 -6.26 10.93 -11.95
C ALA A 180 -5.28 10.25 -12.94
N PHE A 181 -4.57 11.02 -13.74
CA PHE A 181 -3.59 10.51 -14.70
C PHE A 181 -2.20 10.49 -14.10
N ASP A 182 -1.40 9.52 -14.53
CA ASP A 182 0.02 9.49 -14.27
C ASP A 182 0.70 10.67 -14.98
N PHE A 183 1.72 11.25 -14.36
CA PHE A 183 2.45 12.38 -14.92
C PHE A 183 3.92 12.39 -14.51
N ASN A 184 4.79 12.94 -15.35
CA ASN A 184 6.16 13.16 -14.98
C ASN A 184 6.29 14.36 -14.04
N TRP A 185 7.01 14.20 -12.94
CA TRP A 185 7.28 15.31 -12.04
C TRP A 185 8.17 16.35 -12.70
N PHE A 186 7.76 17.62 -12.61
CA PHE A 186 8.54 18.76 -13.07
C PHE A 186 9.24 19.41 -11.87
N ASP A 187 10.57 19.43 -11.89
CA ASP A 187 11.36 20.04 -10.83
C ASP A 187 11.47 21.56 -11.04
N LEU A 188 10.70 22.33 -10.29
CA LEU A 188 10.69 23.78 -10.33
C LEU A 188 12.03 24.39 -9.89
N SER A 189 12.82 23.71 -9.05
CA SER A 189 14.11 24.22 -8.59
C SER A 189 15.17 24.22 -9.70
N THR A 190 15.08 23.27 -10.63
CA THR A 190 15.95 23.17 -11.80
C THR A 190 15.28 23.62 -13.08
N ASN A 191 13.98 23.91 -13.02
CA ASN A 191 13.13 24.27 -14.16
C ASN A 191 13.18 23.23 -15.29
N LYS A 192 13.11 21.94 -14.96
CA LYS A 192 13.21 20.82 -15.90
C LYS A 192 12.20 19.71 -15.60
N PRO A 193 11.69 19.03 -16.65
CA PRO A 193 11.00 17.77 -16.45
C PRO A 193 11.98 16.71 -15.95
N THR A 194 11.49 15.76 -15.17
CA THR A 194 12.27 14.63 -14.65
C THR A 194 11.77 13.31 -15.22
N GLY A 195 12.53 12.23 -15.02
CA GLY A 195 12.09 10.88 -15.36
C GLY A 195 11.20 10.23 -14.28
N LEU A 196 10.93 10.92 -13.16
CA LEU A 196 10.06 10.38 -12.11
C LEU A 196 8.60 10.46 -12.52
N VAL A 197 7.96 9.30 -12.68
CA VAL A 197 6.52 9.19 -12.93
C VAL A 197 5.78 9.17 -11.60
N VAL A 198 4.82 10.06 -11.45
CA VAL A 198 3.94 10.14 -10.28
C VAL A 198 2.62 9.47 -10.59
N HIS A 199 2.22 8.53 -9.75
CA HIS A 199 0.96 7.79 -9.81
C HIS A 199 0.03 8.24 -8.68
N PRO A 200 -0.97 9.09 -8.96
CA PRO A 200 -1.89 9.56 -7.92
C PRO A 200 -2.78 8.44 -7.39
N PHE A 201 -3.11 8.52 -6.10
CA PHE A 201 -4.19 7.74 -5.52
C PHE A 201 -5.29 8.67 -4.98
N CYS A 202 -6.51 8.17 -4.85
CA CYS A 202 -7.66 9.01 -4.47
C CYS A 202 -8.38 8.56 -3.20
N ILE A 203 -8.14 7.35 -2.72
CA ILE A 203 -8.84 6.79 -1.56
C ILE A 203 -7.94 5.82 -0.80
N MET A 204 -8.05 5.81 0.53
CA MET A 204 -7.28 4.93 1.40
C MET A 204 -8.17 4.42 2.56
N ASP A 205 -7.94 3.20 2.99
CA ASP A 205 -8.65 2.54 4.09
C ASP A 205 -8.57 3.30 5.42
N VAL A 206 -7.36 3.72 5.79
CA VAL A 206 -7.10 4.49 7.03
C VAL A 206 -7.80 5.85 6.96
N THR A 207 -7.84 6.49 5.79
CA THR A 207 -8.60 7.72 5.57
C THR A 207 -10.08 7.49 5.84
N ALA A 208 -10.67 6.49 5.22
CA ALA A 208 -12.09 6.17 5.37
C ALA A 208 -12.45 5.91 6.84
N LYS A 209 -11.72 5.01 7.49
CA LYS A 209 -12.05 4.54 8.82
C LYS A 209 -11.59 5.46 9.94
N ASN A 210 -10.32 5.89 9.91
CA ASN A 210 -9.71 6.54 11.07
C ASN A 210 -9.86 8.05 11.03
N TYR A 211 -9.77 8.68 9.88
CA TYR A 211 -9.92 10.14 9.74
C TYR A 211 -11.38 10.54 9.55
N LEU A 212 -12.05 9.95 8.57
CA LEU A 212 -13.45 10.31 8.23
C LEU A 212 -14.50 9.57 9.03
N LYS A 213 -14.11 8.53 9.81
CA LYS A 213 -15.01 7.73 10.66
C LYS A 213 -16.19 7.12 9.91
N LEU A 214 -15.97 6.74 8.64
CA LEU A 214 -17.02 6.13 7.83
C LEU A 214 -17.32 4.70 8.28
N THR A 215 -18.57 4.29 8.10
CA THR A 215 -18.93 2.86 8.11
C THR A 215 -18.45 2.20 6.82
N PRO A 216 -18.32 0.86 6.80
CA PRO A 216 -17.99 0.14 5.57
C PRO A 216 -18.95 0.46 4.41
N GLU A 217 -20.25 0.60 4.67
CA GLU A 217 -21.25 0.93 3.66
C GLU A 217 -21.00 2.33 3.05
N ALA A 218 -20.79 3.33 3.90
CA ALA A 218 -20.48 4.69 3.44
C ALA A 218 -19.15 4.73 2.66
N ALA A 219 -18.15 3.96 3.06
CA ALA A 219 -16.89 3.86 2.34
C ALA A 219 -17.05 3.20 0.96
N ILE A 220 -17.95 2.22 0.83
CA ILE A 220 -18.34 1.62 -0.45
C ILE A 220 -18.96 2.67 -1.38
N ASP A 221 -19.93 3.44 -0.89
CA ASP A 221 -20.67 4.42 -1.69
C ASP A 221 -19.75 5.53 -2.20
N VAL A 222 -18.89 6.06 -1.33
CA VAL A 222 -17.91 7.08 -1.72
C VAL A 222 -16.91 6.52 -2.74
N GLY A 223 -16.40 5.30 -2.52
CA GLY A 223 -15.48 4.66 -3.45
C GLY A 223 -16.09 4.46 -4.84
N ARG A 224 -17.37 4.05 -4.91
CA ARG A 224 -18.10 3.93 -6.18
C ARG A 224 -18.24 5.27 -6.89
N SER A 225 -18.64 6.31 -6.18
CA SER A 225 -18.80 7.66 -6.76
C SER A 225 -17.47 8.19 -7.31
N LEU A 226 -16.36 8.00 -6.60
CA LEU A 226 -15.02 8.35 -7.09
C LEU A 226 -14.62 7.52 -8.33
N GLN A 227 -14.91 6.24 -8.31
CA GLN A 227 -14.64 5.33 -9.41
C GLN A 227 -15.41 5.73 -10.67
N GLU A 228 -16.71 5.99 -10.55
CA GLU A 228 -17.57 6.46 -11.64
C GLU A 228 -17.05 7.78 -12.25
N MET A 229 -16.65 8.73 -11.38
CA MET A 229 -16.06 9.99 -11.83
C MET A 229 -14.76 9.78 -12.61
N VAL A 230 -13.83 8.98 -12.08
CA VAL A 230 -12.56 8.66 -12.75
C VAL A 230 -12.81 7.99 -14.10
N PHE A 231 -13.77 7.05 -14.16
CA PHE A 231 -14.07 6.33 -15.40
C PHE A 231 -14.82 7.18 -16.43
N LEU A 232 -15.54 8.22 -15.99
CA LEU A 232 -16.18 9.18 -16.88
C LEU A 232 -15.16 10.08 -17.59
N PHE A 233 -14.15 10.55 -16.86
CA PHE A 233 -13.15 11.50 -17.38
C PHE A 233 -11.84 10.84 -17.85
N GLY A 234 -11.66 9.56 -17.61
CA GLY A 234 -10.41 8.84 -17.83
C GLY A 234 -9.50 8.88 -16.59
N GLY A 235 -8.36 8.17 -16.67
CA GLY A 235 -7.39 8.09 -15.58
C GLY A 235 -7.50 6.82 -14.75
N ASN A 236 -6.73 6.75 -13.64
CA ASN A 236 -6.62 5.58 -12.80
C ASN A 236 -7.37 5.77 -11.48
N PHE A 237 -8.26 4.82 -11.14
CA PHE A 237 -8.79 4.72 -9.80
C PHE A 237 -7.83 3.88 -8.95
N THR A 238 -6.91 4.57 -8.27
CA THR A 238 -5.95 3.92 -7.39
C THR A 238 -6.40 4.02 -5.94
N PHE A 239 -6.56 2.89 -5.27
CA PHE A 239 -6.85 2.84 -3.83
C PHE A 239 -5.69 2.23 -3.04
N ILE A 240 -5.59 2.64 -1.76
CA ILE A 240 -4.64 2.09 -0.80
C ILE A 240 -5.38 1.24 0.22
N ALA A 241 -4.85 0.06 0.50
CA ALA A 241 -5.21 -0.76 1.65
C ALA A 241 -3.95 -1.27 2.36
N HIS A 242 -4.05 -1.51 3.67
CA HIS A 242 -2.99 -2.13 4.45
C HIS A 242 -3.31 -3.62 4.65
N ASN A 243 -2.28 -4.45 4.83
CA ASN A 243 -2.51 -5.88 5.09
C ASN A 243 -3.33 -6.13 6.36
N GLU A 244 -3.23 -5.22 7.35
CA GLU A 244 -4.04 -5.31 8.57
C GLU A 244 -5.51 -5.02 8.31
N SER A 245 -5.85 -4.17 7.36
CA SER A 245 -7.25 -3.81 7.06
C SER A 245 -8.03 -4.94 6.36
N LEU A 246 -7.33 -5.84 5.68
CA LEU A 246 -7.91 -7.05 5.10
C LEU A 246 -7.99 -8.23 6.10
N SER A 247 -7.52 -8.06 7.34
CA SER A 247 -7.37 -9.17 8.29
C SER A 247 -8.65 -9.55 9.04
N GLU A 248 -9.75 -8.84 8.87
CA GLU A 248 -10.99 -8.99 9.64
C GLU A 248 -10.72 -9.00 11.17
N SER A 249 -9.65 -8.32 11.60
CA SER A 249 -9.19 -8.27 12.98
C SER A 249 -8.74 -6.87 13.37
N ALA A 250 -8.39 -6.65 14.62
CA ALA A 250 -7.87 -5.35 15.12
C ALA A 250 -8.82 -4.16 14.84
N GLY A 251 -10.11 -4.42 14.78
CA GLY A 251 -11.13 -3.41 14.51
C GLY A 251 -11.46 -3.23 13.02
N TRP A 252 -10.95 -4.07 12.14
CA TRP A 252 -11.24 -4.05 10.70
C TRP A 252 -12.34 -5.03 10.27
N ASN A 253 -13.10 -5.58 11.22
CA ASN A 253 -14.19 -6.50 10.92
C ASN A 253 -15.21 -5.87 9.95
N GLY A 254 -15.57 -6.60 8.90
CA GLY A 254 -16.50 -6.17 7.86
C GLY A 254 -15.93 -5.19 6.83
N TRP A 255 -14.60 -4.92 6.84
CA TRP A 255 -13.96 -4.03 5.87
C TRP A 255 -13.54 -4.72 4.57
N THR A 256 -13.39 -6.03 4.55
CA THR A 256 -13.03 -6.76 3.32
C THR A 256 -14.01 -6.49 2.18
N LYS A 257 -15.32 -6.35 2.47
CA LYS A 257 -16.34 -5.99 1.49
C LYS A 257 -16.13 -4.60 0.84
N VAL A 258 -15.46 -3.68 1.53
CA VAL A 258 -15.11 -2.35 1.00
C VAL A 258 -14.08 -2.51 -0.11
N PHE A 259 -13.01 -3.25 0.15
CA PHE A 259 -11.97 -3.50 -0.84
C PHE A 259 -12.48 -4.34 -2.01
N ASP A 260 -13.33 -5.33 -1.74
CA ASP A 260 -14.03 -6.08 -2.78
C ASP A 260 -14.86 -5.16 -3.70
N SER A 261 -15.53 -4.17 -3.11
CA SER A 261 -16.29 -3.18 -3.88
C SER A 261 -15.38 -2.24 -4.69
N TRP A 262 -14.29 -1.74 -4.08
CA TRP A 262 -13.35 -0.86 -4.77
C TRP A 262 -12.58 -1.57 -5.90
N ALA A 263 -12.34 -2.87 -5.76
CA ALA A 263 -11.71 -3.69 -6.79
C ALA A 263 -12.67 -4.07 -7.93
N ASN A 264 -13.98 -4.14 -7.67
CA ASN A 264 -14.98 -4.52 -8.63
C ASN A 264 -15.59 -3.29 -9.32
N ASN A 265 -15.21 -3.05 -10.57
CA ASN A 265 -15.84 -1.99 -11.35
C ASN A 265 -16.87 -2.56 -12.34
N PRO A 266 -18.17 -2.23 -12.16
CA PRO A 266 -19.20 -2.65 -13.11
C PRO A 266 -19.01 -2.04 -14.52
N LEU A 267 -18.51 -0.82 -14.60
CA LEU A 267 -18.31 -0.10 -15.86
C LEU A 267 -17.16 -0.68 -16.68
N GLU A 268 -16.09 -1.12 -16.02
CA GLU A 268 -14.99 -1.83 -16.67
C GLU A 268 -15.48 -3.13 -17.32
N LYS A 269 -16.30 -3.91 -16.60
CA LYS A 269 -16.91 -5.15 -17.09
C LYS A 269 -17.89 -4.92 -18.25
N GLN A 270 -18.63 -3.82 -18.27
CA GLN A 270 -19.53 -3.47 -19.38
C GLN A 270 -18.75 -3.05 -20.64
N ARG A 271 -17.69 -2.23 -20.50
CA ARG A 271 -16.84 -1.83 -21.63
C ARG A 271 -16.14 -3.02 -22.30
N TYR A 272 -15.61 -3.96 -21.52
CA TYR A 272 -15.02 -5.19 -22.08
C TYR A 272 -16.03 -6.05 -22.85
N LYS A 273 -17.31 -6.05 -22.45
CA LYS A 273 -18.37 -6.74 -23.19
C LYS A 273 -18.71 -6.04 -24.51
N THR A 274 -18.73 -4.71 -24.52
CA THR A 274 -19.05 -3.90 -25.72
C THR A 274 -17.93 -3.91 -26.77
N LEU A 275 -16.67 -4.10 -26.34
CA LEU A 275 -15.52 -4.18 -27.25
C LEU A 275 -15.30 -5.59 -27.83
N LYS A 276 -15.96 -6.62 -27.29
CA LYS A 276 -15.90 -8.01 -27.82
C LYS A 276 -17.07 -8.37 -28.73
N ASN A 277 -18.07 -7.51 -28.86
CA ASN A 277 -19.17 -7.58 -29.80
C ASN A 277 -18.99 -6.54 -30.91
#